data_d1afdf9d522d3c45af4928de3ab0e324
#
_entry.id   d1afdf9d522d3c45af4928de3ab0e324
#
_cell.length_a   1.000
_cell.length_b   1.000
_cell.length_c   1.000
_cell.angle_alpha   90.00
_cell.angle_beta   90.00
_cell.angle_gamma   90.00
#
_symmetry.space_group_name_H-M   'P 1'
#
loop_
_entity.id
_entity.type
_entity.pdbx_description
1 polymer ?
#
loop_
_entity_poly.entity_id
_entity_poly.type
_entity_poly.pdbx_seq_one_letter_code
_entity_poly.pdbx_strand_id
1 'polypeptide(L)'
;MVVPRDSAVGEQGPDGGKSSGRKVAKGAKVVAGVKSESHTALVRRARRINRELAEIYPYAHPELDFENPFQLVVATVLSAQTTDLRVNQTTPALFAKYPTPEDLAAADPEQVEEILRPTGFFRAKTKSVIGLSKALVADFGGEVPGRLEDLVKLPGVGRKTAFVVLGNAFGRPGITVDTHFQRLVRRWKWTEATEPDKIEAAVGALFPKSDWTMLSHHVIFHGRRICHARKPACGACPIAPLCPAYGEGETDPEKAKKLLKYEKGGYPGQRLNPPQAYLDAGGKPAPPLGSA
;
A
#
# COMPACT_ATOMS: atom_id res chain seq x y z
N MET A 1 -17.39 47.23 -24.63
CA MET A 1 -18.77 47.73 -24.78
C MET A 1 -19.59 46.98 -23.75
N VAL A 2 -19.71 47.56 -22.58
CA VAL A 2 -20.80 48.41 -22.06
C VAL A 2 -22.00 47.57 -21.58
N VAL A 3 -22.08 47.51 -20.28
CA VAL A 3 -23.24 47.24 -19.42
C VAL A 3 -24.25 48.39 -19.58
N PRO A 4 -25.58 48.35 -19.28
CA PRO A 4 -26.10 48.56 -17.92
C PRO A 4 -27.34 47.69 -17.56
N ARG A 5 -27.59 47.37 -16.29
CA ARG A 5 -28.31 48.02 -15.16
C ARG A 5 -29.68 48.65 -15.52
N ASP A 6 -30.75 48.24 -14.79
CA ASP A 6 -31.50 48.95 -13.72
C ASP A 6 -32.82 48.20 -13.42
N SER A 7 -33.10 47.90 -12.18
CA SER A 7 -33.88 48.67 -11.13
C SER A 7 -35.39 48.58 -11.34
N ALA A 8 -36.26 48.22 -10.42
CA ALA A 8 -36.70 48.76 -9.16
C ALA A 8 -37.96 48.04 -8.61
N VAL A 9 -38.01 47.74 -7.35
CA VAL A 9 -38.88 48.26 -6.27
C VAL A 9 -40.40 48.09 -6.40
N GLY A 10 -41.02 47.51 -5.33
CA GLY A 10 -42.46 47.57 -5.03
C GLY A 10 -42.79 46.87 -3.72
N GLU A 11 -42.91 47.61 -2.64
CA GLU A 11 -43.34 47.24 -1.31
C GLU A 11 -44.85 46.89 -1.25
N GLN A 12 -45.27 46.03 -0.30
CA GLN A 12 -46.16 46.29 0.83
C GLN A 12 -46.78 45.01 1.39
N GLY A 13 -46.62 44.79 2.71
CA GLY A 13 -47.42 43.89 3.51
C GLY A 13 -48.75 44.57 3.98
N PRO A 14 -49.42 44.19 5.09
CA PRO A 14 -49.33 42.99 5.96
C PRO A 14 -50.69 42.29 6.11
N ASP A 15 -50.80 41.14 6.73
CA ASP A 15 -51.70 40.89 7.85
C ASP A 15 -51.79 39.38 8.27
N GLY A 16 -51.62 39.09 9.45
CA GLY A 16 -52.45 38.64 10.54
C GLY A 16 -52.96 37.18 10.47
N GLY A 17 -52.45 36.30 11.33
CA GLY A 17 -53.27 35.13 11.64
C GLY A 17 -52.60 33.94 12.36
N LYS A 18 -52.55 34.08 13.69
CA LYS A 18 -52.71 32.99 14.70
C LYS A 18 -51.74 31.83 14.79
N SER A 19 -51.01 31.86 15.90
CA SER A 19 -50.31 30.78 16.57
C SER A 19 -51.14 29.52 16.79
N SER A 20 -50.60 28.35 16.43
CA SER A 20 -50.94 27.11 17.11
C SER A 20 -49.63 26.45 17.55
N GLY A 21 -49.39 26.50 18.84
CA GLY A 21 -48.26 25.92 19.50
C GLY A 21 -48.24 24.39 19.34
N ARG A 22 -47.25 23.90 18.61
CA ARG A 22 -46.91 22.49 18.58
C ARG A 22 -45.76 22.25 19.56
N LYS A 23 -46.11 21.63 20.70
CA LYS A 23 -45.14 21.18 21.72
C LYS A 23 -44.09 20.32 21.08
N VAL A 24 -42.86 20.83 21.07
CA VAL A 24 -41.68 20.04 20.72
C VAL A 24 -41.41 19.07 21.85
N ALA A 25 -41.58 17.78 21.56
CA ALA A 25 -41.27 16.72 22.50
C ALA A 25 -39.76 16.73 22.75
N LYS A 26 -39.35 17.07 23.97
CA LYS A 26 -38.01 16.79 24.52
C LYS A 26 -37.89 15.29 24.67
N GLY A 27 -37.03 14.69 23.85
CA GLY A 27 -36.76 13.24 23.91
C GLY A 27 -35.60 12.82 23.00
N ALA A 28 -34.57 13.66 22.87
CA ALA A 28 -33.30 13.17 22.32
C ALA A 28 -32.62 12.34 23.42
N LYS A 29 -32.79 11.01 23.35
CA LYS A 29 -31.94 10.10 24.09
C LYS A 29 -30.49 10.38 23.62
N VAL A 30 -29.69 10.94 24.53
CA VAL A 30 -28.25 11.00 24.41
C VAL A 30 -27.80 9.56 24.21
N VAL A 31 -27.38 9.23 22.98
CA VAL A 31 -26.72 7.95 22.67
C VAL A 31 -25.47 7.94 23.53
N ALA A 32 -25.44 7.03 24.50
CA ALA A 32 -24.33 6.85 25.41
C ALA A 32 -23.05 6.77 24.57
N GLY A 33 -22.07 7.64 24.88
CA GLY A 33 -20.83 7.78 24.11
C GLY A 33 -20.16 6.42 23.91
N VAL A 34 -19.91 6.09 22.65
CA VAL A 34 -19.05 4.96 22.29
C VAL A 34 -17.69 5.22 22.98
N LYS A 35 -17.39 4.45 24.01
CA LYS A 35 -16.11 4.54 24.72
C LYS A 35 -15.00 4.39 23.67
N SER A 36 -14.14 5.39 23.54
CA SER A 36 -12.97 5.30 22.66
C SER A 36 -12.14 4.07 23.06
N GLU A 37 -11.70 3.29 22.07
CA GLU A 37 -10.86 2.14 22.32
C GLU A 37 -9.60 2.57 23.06
N SER A 38 -9.26 1.89 24.18
CA SER A 38 -8.03 2.20 24.91
C SER A 38 -6.79 1.81 24.07
N HIS A 39 -5.66 2.48 24.30
CA HIS A 39 -4.41 2.17 23.61
C HIS A 39 -4.03 0.69 23.74
N THR A 40 -4.20 0.09 24.94
CA THR A 40 -3.93 -1.33 25.16
C THR A 40 -4.85 -2.23 24.33
N ALA A 41 -6.13 -1.88 24.20
CA ALA A 41 -7.08 -2.62 23.37
C ALA A 41 -6.71 -2.50 21.88
N LEU A 42 -6.34 -1.31 21.43
CA LEU A 42 -5.85 -1.05 20.06
C LEU A 42 -4.62 -1.91 19.76
N VAL A 43 -3.61 -1.91 20.61
CA VAL A 43 -2.39 -2.74 20.44
C VAL A 43 -2.74 -4.22 20.33
N ARG A 44 -3.61 -4.73 21.21
CA ARG A 44 -4.05 -6.13 21.20
C ARG A 44 -4.77 -6.48 19.89
N ARG A 45 -5.69 -5.62 19.46
CA ARG A 45 -6.43 -5.81 18.20
C ARG A 45 -5.51 -5.72 16.99
N ALA A 46 -4.62 -4.75 16.93
CA ALA A 46 -3.67 -4.58 15.84
C ALA A 46 -2.76 -5.82 15.69
N ARG A 47 -2.17 -6.28 16.79
CA ARG A 47 -1.31 -7.48 16.81
C ARG A 47 -2.08 -8.76 16.48
N ARG A 48 -3.36 -8.86 16.89
CA ARG A 48 -4.21 -9.97 16.50
C ARG A 48 -4.48 -9.97 14.99
N ILE A 49 -4.85 -8.81 14.41
CA ILE A 49 -5.01 -8.67 12.95
C ILE A 49 -3.74 -9.12 12.22
N ASN A 50 -2.55 -8.67 12.65
CA ASN A 50 -1.31 -9.06 11.99
C ASN A 50 -1.05 -10.58 12.07
N ARG A 51 -1.33 -11.22 13.20
CA ARG A 51 -1.20 -12.69 13.31
C ARG A 51 -2.15 -13.42 12.36
N GLU A 52 -3.41 -13.02 12.30
CA GLU A 52 -4.38 -13.63 11.39
C GLU A 52 -3.98 -13.38 9.92
N LEU A 53 -3.45 -12.20 9.59
CA LEU A 53 -2.90 -11.95 8.24
C LEU A 53 -1.67 -12.81 7.93
N ALA A 54 -0.81 -13.09 8.91
CA ALA A 54 0.34 -13.98 8.73
C ALA A 54 -0.09 -15.43 8.44
N GLU A 55 -1.19 -15.89 9.04
CA GLU A 55 -1.77 -17.20 8.73
C GLU A 55 -2.38 -17.25 7.32
N ILE A 56 -2.99 -16.14 6.87
CA ILE A 56 -3.59 -16.04 5.53
C ILE A 56 -2.52 -15.89 4.45
N TYR A 57 -1.43 -15.16 4.75
CA TYR A 57 -0.35 -14.84 3.82
C TYR A 57 1.01 -15.29 4.36
N PRO A 58 1.22 -16.60 4.66
CA PRO A 58 2.41 -17.08 5.34
C PRO A 58 3.71 -16.89 4.55
N TYR A 59 3.61 -16.63 3.26
CA TYR A 59 4.72 -16.38 2.33
C TYR A 59 4.65 -14.99 1.68
N ALA A 60 4.02 -14.03 2.35
CA ALA A 60 4.01 -12.66 1.85
C ALA A 60 5.45 -12.15 1.67
N HIS A 61 5.75 -11.65 0.48
CA HIS A 61 7.07 -11.18 0.07
C HIS A 61 6.90 -10.06 -0.97
N PRO A 62 7.97 -9.35 -1.36
CA PRO A 62 7.89 -8.43 -2.49
C PRO A 62 7.42 -9.16 -3.75
N GLU A 63 6.50 -8.57 -4.49
CA GLU A 63 6.01 -9.15 -5.75
C GLU A 63 6.94 -8.85 -6.94
N LEU A 64 8.05 -8.13 -6.71
CA LEU A 64 9.10 -7.87 -7.69
C LEU A 64 10.11 -9.01 -7.70
N ASP A 65 10.51 -9.46 -8.89
CA ASP A 65 11.55 -10.46 -9.07
C ASP A 65 12.94 -9.78 -9.00
N PHE A 66 13.85 -10.34 -8.20
CA PHE A 66 15.22 -9.86 -8.06
C PHE A 66 16.13 -10.97 -7.49
N GLU A 67 17.41 -10.89 -7.80
CA GLU A 67 18.44 -11.81 -7.33
C GLU A 67 19.41 -11.17 -6.34
N ASN A 68 19.52 -9.84 -6.36
CA ASN A 68 20.45 -9.09 -5.52
C ASN A 68 19.91 -7.70 -5.18
N PRO A 69 20.55 -6.97 -4.24
CA PRO A 69 20.07 -5.64 -3.82
C PRO A 69 20.02 -4.60 -4.95
N PHE A 70 20.93 -4.68 -5.94
CA PHE A 70 20.91 -3.78 -7.09
C PHE A 70 19.67 -3.99 -7.95
N GLN A 71 19.37 -5.23 -8.29
CA GLN A 71 18.16 -5.56 -9.04
C GLN A 71 16.90 -5.12 -8.28
N LEU A 72 16.85 -5.30 -6.95
CA LEU A 72 15.70 -4.89 -6.13
C LEU A 72 15.50 -3.38 -6.14
N VAL A 73 16.56 -2.57 -5.95
CA VAL A 73 16.40 -1.11 -5.93
C VAL A 73 15.98 -0.60 -7.31
N VAL A 74 16.55 -1.11 -8.39
CA VAL A 74 16.18 -0.76 -9.78
C VAL A 74 14.72 -1.16 -10.05
N ALA A 75 14.34 -2.40 -9.78
CA ALA A 75 12.97 -2.87 -9.97
C ALA A 75 11.95 -2.05 -9.16
N THR A 76 12.30 -1.68 -7.92
CA THR A 76 11.41 -0.86 -7.08
C THR A 76 11.28 0.57 -7.63
N VAL A 77 12.34 1.17 -8.16
CA VAL A 77 12.26 2.47 -8.87
C VAL A 77 11.37 2.36 -10.11
N LEU A 78 11.52 1.27 -10.86
CA LEU A 78 10.70 1.01 -12.06
C LEU A 78 9.23 0.74 -11.75
N SER A 79 8.89 0.28 -10.55
CA SER A 79 7.50 0.00 -10.15
C SER A 79 6.65 1.26 -9.91
N ALA A 80 7.27 2.46 -9.94
CA ALA A 80 6.55 3.72 -9.81
C ALA A 80 5.48 3.85 -10.92
N GLN A 81 4.20 3.94 -10.50
CA GLN A 81 3.03 4.06 -11.39
C GLN A 81 2.91 2.96 -12.46
N THR A 82 3.43 1.77 -12.18
CA THR A 82 3.21 0.58 -12.99
C THR A 82 2.98 -0.66 -12.13
N THR A 83 2.57 -1.76 -12.74
CA THR A 83 2.33 -3.02 -12.00
C THR A 83 3.64 -3.80 -11.84
N ASP A 84 3.77 -4.52 -10.72
CA ASP A 84 4.92 -5.40 -10.46
C ASP A 84 5.06 -6.45 -11.59
N LEU A 85 3.95 -7.00 -12.09
CA LEU A 85 3.95 -7.90 -13.24
C LEU A 85 4.63 -7.28 -14.47
N ARG A 86 4.34 -6.01 -14.78
CA ARG A 86 4.96 -5.33 -15.93
C ARG A 86 6.45 -5.09 -15.71
N VAL A 87 6.85 -4.78 -14.48
CA VAL A 87 8.26 -4.67 -14.13
C VAL A 87 8.96 -6.01 -14.32
N ASN A 88 8.41 -7.09 -13.76
CA ASN A 88 8.97 -8.44 -13.86
C ASN A 88 9.06 -8.97 -15.31
N GLN A 89 8.19 -8.49 -16.21
CA GLN A 89 8.29 -8.79 -17.64
C GLN A 89 9.38 -7.99 -18.36
N THR A 90 9.82 -6.89 -17.80
CA THR A 90 10.75 -5.94 -18.43
C THR A 90 12.17 -6.10 -17.90
N THR A 91 12.33 -6.31 -16.61
CA THR A 91 13.64 -6.35 -15.93
C THR A 91 14.57 -7.46 -16.39
N PRO A 92 14.13 -8.66 -16.83
CA PRO A 92 15.05 -9.67 -17.35
C PRO A 92 15.89 -9.18 -18.53
N ALA A 93 15.29 -8.46 -19.49
CA ALA A 93 16.01 -7.89 -20.62
C ALA A 93 16.97 -6.78 -20.19
N LEU A 94 16.59 -5.98 -19.18
CA LEU A 94 17.44 -4.94 -18.64
C LEU A 94 18.69 -5.53 -17.97
N PHE A 95 18.49 -6.50 -17.06
CA PHE A 95 19.59 -7.09 -16.29
C PHE A 95 20.46 -8.07 -17.09
N ALA A 96 19.92 -8.68 -18.16
CA ALA A 96 20.74 -9.44 -19.10
C ALA A 96 21.73 -8.55 -19.86
N LYS A 97 21.35 -7.29 -20.14
CA LYS A 97 22.20 -6.35 -20.86
C LYS A 97 23.10 -5.52 -19.94
N TYR A 98 22.60 -5.17 -18.75
CA TYR A 98 23.28 -4.33 -17.77
C TYR A 98 23.21 -4.99 -16.38
N PRO A 99 24.01 -6.04 -16.16
CA PRO A 99 23.92 -6.85 -14.91
C PRO A 99 24.44 -6.13 -13.67
N THR A 100 25.32 -5.13 -13.84
CA THR A 100 25.95 -4.43 -12.71
C THR A 100 25.61 -2.94 -12.69
N PRO A 101 25.81 -2.24 -11.56
CA PRO A 101 25.72 -0.78 -11.50
C PRO A 101 26.62 -0.08 -12.50
N GLU A 102 27.84 -0.58 -12.73
CA GLU A 102 28.83 -0.05 -13.68
C GLU A 102 28.29 -0.12 -15.11
N ASP A 103 27.75 -1.26 -15.50
CA ASP A 103 27.17 -1.46 -16.83
C ASP A 103 26.01 -0.50 -17.08
N LEU A 104 25.09 -0.37 -16.12
CA LEU A 104 23.92 0.51 -16.25
C LEU A 104 24.30 2.00 -16.14
N ALA A 105 25.35 2.34 -15.37
CA ALA A 105 25.89 3.69 -15.30
C ALA A 105 26.50 4.17 -16.62
N ALA A 106 27.12 3.25 -17.38
CA ALA A 106 27.73 3.50 -18.68
C ALA A 106 26.77 3.31 -19.86
N ALA A 107 25.51 2.91 -19.59
CA ALA A 107 24.55 2.57 -20.62
C ALA A 107 24.15 3.78 -21.47
N ASP A 108 23.93 3.53 -22.78
CA ASP A 108 23.28 4.48 -23.67
C ASP A 108 21.80 4.68 -23.25
N PRO A 109 21.39 5.91 -22.92
CA PRO A 109 20.02 6.19 -22.50
C PRO A 109 18.95 5.75 -23.51
N GLU A 110 19.19 5.87 -24.81
CA GLU A 110 18.22 5.49 -25.85
C GLU A 110 17.95 3.99 -25.82
N GLN A 111 18.97 3.18 -25.61
CA GLN A 111 18.85 1.73 -25.50
C GLN A 111 18.12 1.31 -24.21
N VAL A 112 18.34 2.01 -23.10
CA VAL A 112 17.63 1.76 -21.86
C VAL A 112 16.16 2.18 -21.99
N GLU A 113 15.88 3.33 -22.64
CA GLU A 113 14.52 3.78 -22.93
C GLU A 113 13.72 2.75 -23.73
N GLU A 114 14.34 2.16 -24.75
CA GLU A 114 13.69 1.13 -25.57
C GLU A 114 13.27 -0.09 -24.72
N ILE A 115 14.16 -0.57 -23.86
CA ILE A 115 13.86 -1.69 -22.95
C ILE A 115 12.75 -1.29 -21.97
N LEU A 116 12.78 -0.08 -21.40
CA LEU A 116 11.87 0.38 -20.38
C LEU A 116 10.52 0.89 -20.91
N ARG A 117 10.36 1.07 -22.22
CA ARG A 117 9.15 1.60 -22.86
C ARG A 117 7.85 0.96 -22.37
N PRO A 118 7.77 -0.38 -22.16
CA PRO A 118 6.54 -1.01 -21.66
C PRO A 118 6.12 -0.58 -20.24
N THR A 119 7.02 -0.01 -19.44
CA THR A 119 6.72 0.35 -18.04
C THR A 119 6.01 1.69 -17.89
N GLY A 120 5.86 2.48 -18.97
CA GLY A 120 5.37 3.84 -18.91
C GLY A 120 6.35 4.80 -18.22
N PHE A 121 6.22 6.10 -18.47
CA PHE A 121 7.16 7.12 -17.95
C PHE A 121 8.64 6.76 -18.15
N PHE A 122 8.93 6.00 -19.19
CA PHE A 122 10.21 5.34 -19.40
C PHE A 122 11.39 6.30 -19.44
N ARG A 123 11.25 7.53 -20.00
CA ARG A 123 12.33 8.55 -20.02
C ARG A 123 12.74 8.98 -18.62
N ALA A 124 11.78 9.26 -17.75
CA ALA A 124 12.06 9.62 -16.35
C ALA A 124 12.66 8.44 -15.59
N LYS A 125 12.17 7.23 -15.83
CA LYS A 125 12.69 5.99 -15.24
C LYS A 125 14.11 5.71 -15.71
N THR A 126 14.41 5.86 -17.01
CA THR A 126 15.76 5.74 -17.55
C THR A 126 16.72 6.70 -16.87
N LYS A 127 16.34 8.00 -16.78
CA LYS A 127 17.15 8.98 -16.06
C LYS A 127 17.41 8.58 -14.62
N SER A 128 16.38 8.06 -13.93
CA SER A 128 16.48 7.63 -12.52
C SER A 128 17.41 6.43 -12.37
N VAL A 129 17.25 5.37 -13.17
CA VAL A 129 18.05 4.15 -12.99
C VAL A 129 19.50 4.32 -13.42
N ILE A 130 19.77 5.08 -14.49
CA ILE A 130 21.15 5.43 -14.89
C ILE A 130 21.78 6.35 -13.83
N GLY A 131 21.04 7.36 -13.34
CA GLY A 131 21.52 8.25 -12.30
C GLY A 131 21.80 7.54 -10.98
N LEU A 132 20.89 6.64 -10.57
CA LEU A 132 21.06 5.75 -9.44
C LEU A 132 22.36 4.92 -9.57
N SER A 133 22.58 4.29 -10.73
CA SER A 133 23.74 3.46 -10.96
C SER A 133 25.03 4.27 -10.94
N LYS A 134 25.04 5.47 -11.52
CA LYS A 134 26.17 6.40 -11.45
C LYS A 134 26.49 6.79 -9.99
N ALA A 135 25.47 7.07 -9.18
CA ALA A 135 25.65 7.39 -7.78
C ALA A 135 26.18 6.19 -6.97
N LEU A 136 25.70 4.98 -7.26
CA LEU A 136 26.23 3.75 -6.64
C LEU A 136 27.72 3.58 -6.93
N VAL A 137 28.13 3.74 -8.19
CA VAL A 137 29.54 3.62 -8.59
C VAL A 137 30.40 4.72 -7.95
N ALA A 138 29.93 5.97 -8.00
CA ALA A 138 30.72 7.11 -7.54
C ALA A 138 30.88 7.19 -6.01
N ASP A 139 29.76 6.93 -5.29
CA ASP A 139 29.69 7.23 -3.85
C ASP A 139 29.75 5.96 -2.98
N PHE A 140 29.48 4.78 -3.56
CA PHE A 140 29.34 3.51 -2.82
C PHE A 140 30.14 2.35 -3.44
N GLY A 141 31.04 2.61 -4.37
CA GLY A 141 31.90 1.59 -4.99
C GLY A 141 31.15 0.50 -5.75
N GLY A 142 29.97 0.82 -6.29
CA GLY A 142 29.10 -0.12 -7.00
C GLY A 142 28.15 -0.91 -6.08
N GLU A 143 28.26 -0.76 -4.76
CA GLU A 143 27.44 -1.50 -3.81
C GLU A 143 26.18 -0.71 -3.40
N VAL A 144 25.08 -1.42 -3.15
CA VAL A 144 23.85 -0.79 -2.62
C VAL A 144 24.02 -0.58 -1.12
N PRO A 145 23.90 0.68 -0.61
CA PRO A 145 24.08 0.94 0.80
C PRO A 145 22.95 0.37 1.65
N GLY A 146 23.30 -0.25 2.78
CA GLY A 146 22.33 -0.82 3.71
C GLY A 146 21.82 0.18 4.77
N ARG A 147 21.78 1.49 4.50
CA ARG A 147 21.34 2.55 5.44
C ARG A 147 20.31 3.43 4.77
N LEU A 148 19.28 3.83 5.55
CA LEU A 148 18.19 4.67 5.05
C LEU A 148 18.71 6.01 4.52
N GLU A 149 19.59 6.65 5.28
CA GLU A 149 20.16 7.98 4.98
C GLU A 149 20.95 7.99 3.67
N ASP A 150 21.52 6.88 3.29
CA ASP A 150 22.30 6.74 2.07
C ASP A 150 21.42 6.33 0.88
N LEU A 151 20.49 5.42 1.08
CA LEU A 151 19.54 5.01 0.04
C LEU A 151 18.68 6.17 -0.47
N VAL A 152 18.23 7.06 0.40
CA VAL A 152 17.37 8.20 -0.02
C VAL A 152 18.14 9.30 -0.76
N LYS A 153 19.47 9.24 -0.80
CA LYS A 153 20.30 10.14 -1.64
C LYS A 153 20.32 9.69 -3.10
N LEU A 154 20.01 8.41 -3.36
CA LEU A 154 20.06 7.85 -4.70
C LEU A 154 18.91 8.39 -5.57
N PRO A 155 19.16 8.76 -6.83
CA PRO A 155 18.14 9.23 -7.76
C PRO A 155 16.95 8.26 -7.88
N GLY A 156 15.74 8.77 -7.70
CA GLY A 156 14.52 7.97 -7.78
C GLY A 156 14.20 7.12 -6.54
N VAL A 157 15.05 7.15 -5.51
CA VAL A 157 14.84 6.39 -4.28
C VAL A 157 14.27 7.31 -3.20
N GLY A 158 12.98 7.19 -2.96
CA GLY A 158 12.32 7.80 -1.80
C GLY A 158 12.33 6.86 -0.59
N ARG A 159 11.84 7.36 0.57
CA ARG A 159 11.77 6.62 1.83
C ARG A 159 11.07 5.26 1.68
N LYS A 160 9.95 5.21 0.97
CA LYS A 160 9.23 3.96 0.69
C LYS A 160 10.12 2.93 -0.05
N THR A 161 10.80 3.35 -1.13
CA THR A 161 11.70 2.49 -1.89
C THR A 161 12.85 2.01 -1.02
N ALA A 162 13.43 2.89 -0.22
CA ALA A 162 14.51 2.54 0.70
C ALA A 162 14.08 1.47 1.71
N PHE A 163 12.88 1.54 2.28
CA PHE A 163 12.40 0.50 3.20
C PHE A 163 12.11 -0.83 2.52
N VAL A 164 11.64 -0.83 1.26
CA VAL A 164 11.53 -2.07 0.49
C VAL A 164 12.90 -2.74 0.36
N VAL A 165 13.93 -1.97 0.00
CA VAL A 165 15.30 -2.48 -0.16
C VAL A 165 15.88 -2.94 1.19
N LEU A 166 15.78 -2.12 2.23
CA LEU A 166 16.32 -2.44 3.56
C LEU A 166 15.67 -3.71 4.14
N GLY A 167 14.35 -3.83 4.05
CA GLY A 167 13.63 -4.98 4.60
C GLY A 167 13.91 -6.28 3.85
N ASN A 168 13.98 -6.23 2.53
CA ASN A 168 14.01 -7.45 1.71
C ASN A 168 15.42 -7.86 1.25
N ALA A 169 16.36 -6.92 1.15
CA ALA A 169 17.73 -7.24 0.78
C ALA A 169 18.70 -7.26 1.96
N PHE A 170 18.41 -6.53 3.04
CA PHE A 170 19.32 -6.38 4.18
C PHE A 170 18.75 -6.89 5.50
N GLY A 171 17.50 -7.37 5.54
CA GLY A 171 16.85 -7.81 6.78
C GLY A 171 16.69 -6.69 7.83
N ARG A 172 16.78 -5.42 7.42
CA ARG A 172 16.66 -4.28 8.31
C ARG A 172 15.20 -3.85 8.43
N PRO A 173 14.63 -3.82 9.65
CA PRO A 173 13.22 -3.54 9.84
C PRO A 173 12.83 -2.14 9.33
N GLY A 174 11.75 -2.07 8.57
CA GLY A 174 11.14 -0.82 8.13
C GLY A 174 9.69 -1.03 7.73
N ILE A 175 8.85 -0.01 7.92
CA ILE A 175 7.46 -0.05 7.52
C ILE A 175 7.32 0.63 6.16
N THR A 176 6.91 -0.13 5.16
CA THR A 176 6.62 0.39 3.83
C THR A 176 5.19 0.94 3.79
N VAL A 177 5.06 2.26 3.82
CA VAL A 177 3.76 2.93 3.74
C VAL A 177 3.43 3.24 2.28
N ASP A 178 2.68 2.36 1.63
CA ASP A 178 2.11 2.59 0.31
C ASP A 178 0.61 2.96 0.41
N THR A 179 -0.05 3.14 -0.72
CA THR A 179 -1.48 3.48 -0.77
C THR A 179 -2.39 2.39 -0.19
N HIS A 180 -2.01 1.11 -0.28
CA HIS A 180 -2.73 0.01 0.34
C HIS A 180 -2.54 0.03 1.86
N PHE A 181 -1.31 0.12 2.31
CA PHE A 181 -0.96 0.17 3.73
C PHE A 181 -1.67 1.35 4.41
N GLN A 182 -1.50 2.57 3.90
CA GLN A 182 -2.16 3.78 4.42
C GLN A 182 -3.67 3.61 4.54
N ARG A 183 -4.31 3.09 3.49
CA ARG A 183 -5.77 2.89 3.48
C ARG A 183 -6.21 1.93 4.57
N LEU A 184 -5.54 0.80 4.72
CA LEU A 184 -5.94 -0.24 5.65
C LEU A 184 -5.72 0.16 7.10
N VAL A 185 -4.56 0.71 7.44
CA VAL A 185 -4.27 1.10 8.83
C VAL A 185 -5.23 2.20 9.32
N ARG A 186 -5.69 3.08 8.42
CA ARG A 186 -6.73 4.06 8.73
C ARG A 186 -8.11 3.41 8.87
N ARG A 187 -8.51 2.49 7.98
CA ARG A 187 -9.75 1.71 8.13
C ARG A 187 -9.78 0.92 9.43
N TRP A 188 -8.65 0.38 9.83
CA TRP A 188 -8.53 -0.34 11.11
C TRP A 188 -8.38 0.58 12.31
N LYS A 189 -8.41 1.91 12.10
CA LYS A 189 -8.24 2.92 13.15
C LYS A 189 -6.97 2.71 13.98
N TRP A 190 -5.89 2.29 13.32
CA TRP A 190 -4.57 2.23 13.95
C TRP A 190 -3.95 3.63 14.05
N THR A 191 -4.31 4.51 13.13
CA THR A 191 -3.91 5.92 13.10
C THR A 191 -4.90 6.75 12.28
N GLU A 192 -5.01 8.03 12.60
CA GLU A 192 -5.75 9.04 11.82
C GLU A 192 -4.78 9.84 10.91
N ALA A 193 -3.47 9.60 11.01
CA ALA A 193 -2.47 10.31 10.23
C ALA A 193 -2.67 10.06 8.72
N THR A 194 -2.28 11.06 7.92
CA THR A 194 -2.36 11.04 6.47
C THR A 194 -0.98 11.08 5.79
N GLU A 195 0.02 11.63 6.50
CA GLU A 195 1.39 11.69 5.99
C GLU A 195 2.09 10.34 6.25
N PRO A 196 2.83 9.79 5.25
CA PRO A 196 3.49 8.50 5.36
C PRO A 196 4.41 8.36 6.59
N ASP A 197 5.20 9.38 6.90
CA ASP A 197 6.15 9.35 8.03
C ASP A 197 5.42 9.31 9.38
N LYS A 198 4.29 10.01 9.50
CA LYS A 198 3.46 9.98 10.70
C LYS A 198 2.72 8.64 10.83
N ILE A 199 2.28 8.05 9.72
CA ILE A 199 1.68 6.70 9.70
C ILE A 199 2.71 5.68 10.15
N GLU A 200 3.93 5.72 9.59
CA GLU A 200 5.04 4.85 9.96
C GLU A 200 5.31 4.90 11.47
N ALA A 201 5.46 6.11 12.02
CA ALA A 201 5.72 6.30 13.45
C ALA A 201 4.57 5.77 14.33
N ALA A 202 3.31 6.11 13.99
CA ALA A 202 2.15 5.69 14.75
C ALA A 202 1.93 4.17 14.73
N VAL A 203 2.06 3.54 13.56
CA VAL A 203 1.92 2.09 13.42
C VAL A 203 3.12 1.38 14.04
N GLY A 204 4.32 1.91 13.86
CA GLY A 204 5.54 1.36 14.46
C GLY A 204 5.47 1.27 15.99
N ALA A 205 4.77 2.20 16.65
CA ALA A 205 4.54 2.16 18.09
C ALA A 205 3.63 1.00 18.55
N LEU A 206 2.84 0.40 17.66
CA LEU A 206 1.94 -0.71 17.98
C LEU A 206 2.64 -2.09 17.91
N PHE A 207 3.76 -2.19 17.20
CA PHE A 207 4.42 -3.46 16.86
C PHE A 207 5.91 -3.45 17.24
N PRO A 208 6.49 -4.60 17.62
CA PRO A 208 7.93 -4.72 17.75
C PRO A 208 8.60 -4.54 16.38
N LYS A 209 9.84 -4.01 16.39
CA LYS A 209 10.57 -3.75 15.13
C LYS A 209 10.76 -5.00 14.26
N SER A 210 10.91 -6.16 14.88
CA SER A 210 11.02 -7.44 14.18
C SER A 210 9.88 -7.72 13.21
N ASP A 211 8.69 -7.19 13.48
CA ASP A 211 7.49 -7.48 12.69
C ASP A 211 7.31 -6.51 11.50
N TRP A 212 8.00 -5.38 11.48
CA TRP A 212 7.69 -4.24 10.60
C TRP A 212 7.71 -4.57 9.10
N THR A 213 8.71 -5.31 8.65
CA THR A 213 8.82 -5.70 7.23
C THR A 213 7.67 -6.62 6.82
N MET A 214 7.45 -7.69 7.60
CA MET A 214 6.38 -8.65 7.31
C MET A 214 4.98 -8.03 7.48
N LEU A 215 4.79 -7.17 8.48
CA LEU A 215 3.56 -6.39 8.65
C LEU A 215 3.23 -5.61 7.37
N SER A 216 4.23 -4.97 6.77
CA SER A 216 4.03 -4.22 5.53
C SER A 216 3.54 -5.13 4.40
N HIS A 217 4.16 -6.30 4.23
CA HIS A 217 3.74 -7.28 3.21
C HIS A 217 2.32 -7.80 3.48
N HIS A 218 2.01 -8.22 4.69
CA HIS A 218 0.67 -8.72 5.06
C HIS A 218 -0.42 -7.69 4.78
N VAL A 219 -0.21 -6.43 5.19
CA VAL A 219 -1.19 -5.36 5.00
C VAL A 219 -1.36 -5.03 3.52
N ILE A 220 -0.27 -4.93 2.76
CA ILE A 220 -0.30 -4.64 1.31
C ILE A 220 -1.01 -5.77 0.57
N PHE A 221 -0.67 -7.03 0.86
CA PHE A 221 -1.32 -8.20 0.28
C PHE A 221 -2.83 -8.19 0.53
N HIS A 222 -3.25 -7.94 1.76
CA HIS A 222 -4.67 -7.86 2.10
C HIS A 222 -5.37 -6.71 1.37
N GLY A 223 -4.71 -5.57 1.23
CA GLY A 223 -5.21 -4.42 0.49
C GLY A 223 -5.35 -4.64 -1.02
N ARG A 224 -4.47 -5.44 -1.60
CA ARG A 224 -4.53 -5.81 -3.03
C ARG A 224 -5.62 -6.84 -3.31
N ARG A 225 -5.86 -7.79 -2.39
CA ARG A 225 -6.66 -8.99 -2.63
C ARG A 225 -8.09 -8.93 -2.10
N ILE A 226 -8.30 -8.32 -0.95
CA ILE A 226 -9.59 -8.33 -0.22
C ILE A 226 -10.10 -6.93 0.07
N CYS A 227 -9.29 -6.11 0.75
CA CYS A 227 -9.73 -4.80 1.23
C CYS A 227 -9.45 -3.70 0.18
N HIS A 228 -10.18 -3.73 -0.93
CA HIS A 228 -10.00 -2.79 -2.03
C HIS A 228 -10.35 -1.34 -1.66
N ALA A 229 -9.87 -0.37 -2.46
CA ALA A 229 -10.21 1.03 -2.28
C ALA A 229 -11.71 1.29 -2.48
N ARG A 230 -12.27 0.70 -3.54
CA ARG A 230 -13.70 0.72 -3.83
C ARG A 230 -14.27 -0.67 -3.60
N LYS A 231 -15.41 -0.78 -2.89
CA LYS A 231 -16.11 -2.03 -2.60
C LYS A 231 -15.18 -3.11 -2.02
N PRO A 232 -14.63 -2.93 -0.82
CA PRO A 232 -13.91 -4.00 -0.17
C PRO A 232 -14.81 -5.22 0.04
N ALA A 233 -14.23 -6.43 -0.04
CA ALA A 233 -14.93 -7.70 0.08
C ALA A 233 -15.16 -8.07 1.56
N CYS A 234 -15.92 -7.26 2.29
CA CYS A 234 -16.10 -7.41 3.74
C CYS A 234 -16.68 -8.76 4.16
N GLY A 235 -17.66 -9.28 3.39
CA GLY A 235 -18.32 -10.57 3.68
C GLY A 235 -17.45 -11.80 3.43
N ALA A 236 -16.31 -11.63 2.74
CA ALA A 236 -15.30 -12.67 2.52
C ALA A 236 -13.97 -12.38 3.23
N CYS A 237 -13.97 -11.40 4.14
CA CYS A 237 -12.76 -10.96 4.83
C CYS A 237 -12.56 -11.76 6.13
N PRO A 238 -11.48 -12.53 6.26
CA PRO A 238 -11.25 -13.38 7.43
C PRO A 238 -11.04 -12.58 8.73
N ILE A 239 -10.59 -11.32 8.64
CA ILE A 239 -10.44 -10.44 9.80
C ILE A 239 -11.67 -9.55 10.06
N ALA A 240 -12.81 -9.83 9.43
CA ALA A 240 -14.07 -9.09 9.60
C ALA A 240 -14.44 -8.85 11.08
N PRO A 241 -14.36 -9.85 11.99
CA PRO A 241 -14.70 -9.66 13.40
C PRO A 241 -13.82 -8.66 14.15
N LEU A 242 -12.65 -8.34 13.63
CA LEU A 242 -11.67 -7.41 14.22
C LEU A 242 -11.69 -6.04 13.56
N CYS A 243 -12.45 -5.88 12.46
CA CYS A 243 -12.39 -4.70 11.61
C CYS A 243 -13.45 -3.66 12.01
N PRO A 244 -13.06 -2.48 12.51
CA PRO A 244 -14.01 -1.42 12.84
C PRO A 244 -14.67 -0.78 11.62
N ALA A 245 -14.12 -1.00 10.41
CA ALA A 245 -14.67 -0.55 9.13
C ALA A 245 -15.50 -1.64 8.43
N TYR A 246 -15.86 -2.73 9.12
CA TYR A 246 -16.75 -3.73 8.54
C TYR A 246 -18.08 -3.09 8.13
N GLY A 247 -18.50 -3.33 6.92
CA GLY A 247 -19.71 -2.72 6.36
C GLY A 247 -19.46 -1.55 5.39
N GLU A 248 -18.22 -1.06 5.27
CA GLU A 248 -17.88 -0.06 4.23
C GLU A 248 -17.89 -0.66 2.80
N GLY A 249 -17.97 -1.98 2.67
CA GLY A 249 -17.99 -2.70 1.41
C GLY A 249 -19.10 -3.72 1.31
N GLU A 250 -18.92 -4.70 0.41
CA GLU A 250 -19.88 -5.80 0.22
C GLU A 250 -19.82 -6.75 1.42
N THR A 251 -20.96 -6.92 2.08
CA THR A 251 -21.08 -7.78 3.28
C THR A 251 -21.75 -9.12 3.01
N ASP A 252 -22.45 -9.27 1.89
CA ASP A 252 -22.97 -10.57 1.46
C ASP A 252 -21.80 -11.50 1.09
N PRO A 253 -21.66 -12.67 1.72
CA PRO A 253 -20.51 -13.54 1.50
C PRO A 253 -20.32 -13.99 0.05
N GLU A 254 -21.42 -14.33 -0.63
CA GLU A 254 -21.35 -14.85 -2.01
C GLU A 254 -21.03 -13.75 -3.02
N LYS A 255 -21.51 -12.53 -2.78
CA LYS A 255 -21.13 -11.36 -3.58
C LYS A 255 -19.71 -10.92 -3.29
N ALA A 256 -19.30 -10.93 -2.02
CA ALA A 256 -17.95 -10.56 -1.60
C ALA A 256 -16.89 -11.49 -2.17
N LYS A 257 -17.13 -12.81 -2.21
CA LYS A 257 -16.22 -13.78 -2.85
C LYS A 257 -15.92 -13.44 -4.31
N LYS A 258 -16.88 -12.89 -5.05
CA LYS A 258 -16.68 -12.44 -6.45
C LYS A 258 -15.79 -11.20 -6.59
N LEU A 259 -15.59 -10.47 -5.51
CA LEU A 259 -14.72 -9.28 -5.47
C LEU A 259 -13.28 -9.61 -5.11
N LEU A 260 -12.98 -10.82 -4.67
CA LEU A 260 -11.61 -11.23 -4.35
C LEU A 260 -10.74 -11.12 -5.59
N LYS A 261 -9.55 -10.53 -5.42
CA LYS A 261 -8.58 -10.38 -6.49
C LYS A 261 -7.39 -11.29 -6.24
N TYR A 262 -7.08 -12.02 -7.27
CA TYR A 262 -5.87 -12.82 -7.37
C TYR A 262 -4.95 -12.16 -8.39
N GLU A 263 -3.69 -12.47 -8.34
CA GLU A 263 -2.77 -11.94 -9.34
C GLU A 263 -3.10 -12.44 -10.75
N LYS A 264 -2.90 -11.56 -11.74
CA LYS A 264 -3.10 -11.95 -13.14
C LYS A 264 -2.17 -13.10 -13.52
N GLY A 265 -2.74 -14.17 -14.07
CA GLY A 265 -2.01 -15.37 -14.49
C GLY A 265 -1.96 -16.48 -13.46
N GLY A 266 -2.52 -16.26 -12.26
CA GLY A 266 -2.65 -17.29 -11.24
C GLY A 266 -4.08 -17.74 -11.04
N TYR A 267 -4.30 -19.05 -10.84
CA TYR A 267 -5.50 -19.53 -10.18
C TYR A 267 -5.60 -18.89 -8.81
N PRO A 268 -6.82 -18.81 -8.20
CA PRO A 268 -6.93 -18.54 -6.80
C PRO A 268 -5.89 -19.39 -6.05
N GLY A 269 -4.85 -18.77 -5.53
CA GLY A 269 -3.77 -19.48 -4.90
C GLY A 269 -2.54 -19.86 -5.74
N GLN A 270 -2.39 -19.45 -6.99
CA GLN A 270 -1.14 -19.77 -7.73
C GLN A 270 0.07 -18.97 -7.26
N ARG A 271 -0.16 -17.76 -6.77
CA ARG A 271 0.84 -17.06 -5.95
C ARG A 271 0.54 -17.15 -4.44
N LEU A 272 -0.41 -17.97 -4.10
CA LEU A 272 -0.59 -18.58 -2.83
C LEU A 272 0.20 -19.90 -2.75
N ASN A 273 0.82 -20.37 -3.82
CA ASN A 273 1.86 -21.39 -3.73
C ASN A 273 3.12 -20.71 -3.19
N PRO A 274 3.55 -21.08 -2.00
CA PRO A 274 4.75 -20.54 -1.42
C PRO A 274 5.96 -20.88 -2.30
N PRO A 275 7.02 -20.08 -2.24
CA PRO A 275 8.30 -20.44 -2.86
C PRO A 275 8.72 -21.84 -2.45
N GLN A 276 9.39 -22.59 -3.33
CA GLN A 276 9.82 -23.94 -3.03
C GLN A 276 10.67 -24.01 -1.75
N ALA A 277 11.54 -23.05 -1.52
CA ALA A 277 12.32 -22.93 -0.30
C ALA A 277 11.48 -22.86 0.99
N TYR A 278 10.28 -22.25 0.94
CA TYR A 278 9.35 -22.22 2.07
C TYR A 278 8.71 -23.61 2.31
N LEU A 279 8.36 -24.33 1.24
CA LEU A 279 7.83 -25.70 1.31
C LEU A 279 8.88 -26.67 1.84
N ASP A 280 10.11 -26.54 1.36
CA ASP A 280 11.26 -27.35 1.78
C ASP A 280 11.60 -27.15 3.27
N ALA A 281 11.33 -25.93 3.78
CA ALA A 281 11.42 -25.61 5.22
C ALA A 281 10.20 -26.09 6.05
N GLY A 282 9.27 -26.86 5.46
CA GLY A 282 8.08 -27.37 6.11
C GLY A 282 6.90 -26.39 6.17
N GLY A 283 6.95 -25.31 5.41
CA GLY A 283 5.85 -24.36 5.29
C GLY A 283 4.62 -24.94 4.60
N LYS A 284 3.43 -24.49 4.99
CA LYS A 284 2.16 -24.96 4.42
C LYS A 284 1.60 -23.93 3.45
N PRO A 285 0.97 -24.37 2.33
CA PRO A 285 0.21 -23.48 1.47
C PRO A 285 -0.87 -22.74 2.26
N ALA A 286 -1.09 -21.47 1.92
CA ALA A 286 -2.19 -20.70 2.49
C ALA A 286 -3.55 -21.27 2.06
N PRO A 287 -4.58 -21.19 2.91
CA PRO A 287 -5.92 -21.56 2.52
C PRO A 287 -6.41 -20.63 1.37
N PRO A 288 -7.31 -21.09 0.51
CA PRO A 288 -7.94 -20.25 -0.49
C PRO A 288 -8.58 -19.02 0.14
N LEU A 289 -8.44 -17.86 -0.49
CA LEU A 289 -9.09 -16.64 -0.01
C LEU A 289 -10.61 -16.83 0.06
N GLY A 290 -11.22 -16.41 1.18
CA GLY A 290 -12.66 -16.53 1.38
C GLY A 290 -13.13 -17.94 1.79
N SER A 291 -12.23 -18.87 2.09
CA SER A 291 -12.53 -20.13 2.74
C SER A 291 -12.47 -19.95 4.27
N ALA A 292 -13.35 -19.16 4.82
CA ALA A 292 -13.55 -19.10 6.26
C ALA A 292 -14.86 -19.81 6.63
#